data_a92c81ea1dd01c645342be1db7e01ab1
#
_entry.id   a92c81ea1dd01c645342be1db7e01ab1
#
_cell.length_a   1.000
_cell.length_b   1.000
_cell.length_c   1.000
_cell.angle_alpha   90.00
_cell.angle_beta   90.00
_cell.angle_gamma   90.00
#
_symmetry.space_group_name_H-M   'P 1'
#
loop_
_entity.id
_entity.type
_entity.pdbx_description
1 polymer ?
#
loop_
_entity_poly.entity_id
_entity_poly.type
_entity_poly.pdbx_seq_one_letter_code
_entity_poly.pdbx_strand_id
1 'polypeptide(L)'
;AELAKLRRGIGHAPGELPELWGSFLLEMPESFQGRSAPSAAEWAVYLALTLYAMHQQGNDRLMNCPGNTLGRAVRQLAERNSAGQDWTEASVLRRFNALATAEEITEISYHLRGMIQLLSAAKDGGIPLDYPQLAADLYELQCADPRYAQTPANVRLRWGQDLYRDPKPAPDEKEKEN
;
A
#
# COMPACT_ATOMS: atom_id res chain seq x y z
N ALA A 1 2.27 12.70 17.67
CA ALA A 1 2.92 11.69 18.53
C ALA A 1 2.73 10.26 18.01
N GLU A 2 1.51 9.83 17.68
CA GLU A 2 1.24 8.44 17.24
C GLU A 2 1.94 8.07 15.93
N LEU A 3 1.90 8.93 14.91
CA LEU A 3 2.60 8.67 13.65
C LEU A 3 4.12 8.53 13.82
N ALA A 4 4.72 9.31 14.71
CA ALA A 4 6.16 9.19 15.01
C ALA A 4 6.48 7.84 15.67
N LYS A 5 5.60 7.36 16.53
CA LYS A 5 5.68 6.04 17.16
C LYS A 5 5.57 4.92 16.13
N LEU A 6 4.57 4.96 15.25
CA LEU A 6 4.37 3.98 14.19
C LEU A 6 5.57 3.89 13.23
N ARG A 7 6.21 5.02 12.89
CA ARG A 7 7.41 5.02 12.03
C ARG A 7 8.57 4.20 12.58
N ARG A 8 8.68 4.06 13.92
CA ARG A 8 9.71 3.19 14.52
C ARG A 8 9.51 1.72 14.21
N GLY A 9 8.28 1.33 13.86
CA GLY A 9 7.95 -0.03 13.45
C GLY A 9 8.44 -0.44 12.06
N ILE A 10 8.91 0.51 11.26
CA ILE A 10 9.37 0.21 9.91
C ILE A 10 10.62 -0.66 9.95
N GLY A 11 10.57 -1.80 9.24
CA GLY A 11 11.66 -2.77 9.21
C GLY A 11 11.62 -3.80 10.36
N HIS A 12 10.66 -3.66 11.28
CA HIS A 12 10.41 -4.65 12.34
C HIS A 12 9.21 -5.52 12.00
N ALA A 13 9.17 -6.74 12.54
CA ALA A 13 7.99 -7.60 12.44
C ALA A 13 6.91 -7.18 13.44
N PRO A 14 5.63 -7.47 13.17
CA PRO A 14 4.56 -7.28 14.14
C PRO A 14 4.90 -7.98 15.46
N GLY A 15 4.76 -7.26 16.56
CA GLY A 15 5.01 -7.78 17.91
C GLY A 15 6.42 -7.56 18.46
N GLU A 16 7.41 -7.24 17.63
CA GLU A 16 8.79 -6.97 18.12
C GLU A 16 8.86 -5.73 19.02
N LEU A 17 8.06 -4.71 18.76
CA LEU A 17 8.04 -3.47 19.53
C LEU A 17 6.78 -3.40 20.40
N PRO A 18 6.87 -3.63 21.72
CA PRO A 18 5.71 -3.63 22.62
C PRO A 18 4.92 -2.34 22.59
N GLU A 19 5.57 -1.22 22.39
CA GLU A 19 4.95 0.09 22.31
C GLU A 19 3.95 0.24 21.16
N LEU A 20 3.98 -0.65 20.15
CA LEU A 20 3.08 -0.65 19.00
C LEU A 20 1.91 -1.63 19.14
N TRP A 21 1.91 -2.52 20.13
CA TRP A 21 0.87 -3.54 20.26
C TRP A 21 -0.54 -2.94 20.28
N GLY A 22 -0.76 -1.88 21.06
CA GLY A 22 -2.06 -1.20 21.09
C GLY A 22 -2.50 -0.59 19.76
N SER A 23 -1.55 -0.25 18.89
CA SER A 23 -1.87 0.40 17.62
C SER A 23 -2.48 -0.56 16.58
N PHE A 24 -2.23 -1.86 16.67
CA PHE A 24 -2.73 -2.81 15.68
C PHE A 24 -3.49 -4.01 16.27
N LEU A 25 -3.39 -4.27 17.58
CA LEU A 25 -4.08 -5.41 18.21
C LEU A 25 -5.38 -5.03 18.93
N LEU A 26 -5.51 -3.79 19.41
CA LEU A 26 -6.61 -3.39 20.28
C LEU A 26 -8.00 -3.66 19.71
N GLU A 27 -8.18 -3.38 18.43
CA GLU A 27 -9.45 -3.56 17.72
C GLU A 27 -9.48 -4.84 16.85
N MET A 28 -8.39 -5.63 16.88
CA MET A 28 -8.30 -6.84 16.06
C MET A 28 -9.01 -8.01 16.74
N PRO A 29 -10.01 -8.63 16.09
CA PRO A 29 -10.64 -9.83 16.63
C PRO A 29 -9.65 -10.96 16.87
N GLU A 30 -9.82 -11.73 17.95
CA GLU A 30 -8.93 -12.85 18.30
C GLU A 30 -8.78 -13.88 17.17
N SER A 31 -9.82 -14.07 16.36
CA SER A 31 -9.80 -14.98 15.21
C SER A 31 -8.80 -14.59 14.12
N PHE A 32 -8.35 -13.33 14.10
CA PHE A 32 -7.34 -12.82 13.18
C PHE A 32 -5.94 -12.75 13.79
N GLN A 33 -5.80 -13.03 15.07
CA GLN A 33 -4.51 -12.99 15.77
C GLN A 33 -3.75 -14.32 15.63
N GLY A 34 -2.42 -14.22 15.48
CA GLY A 34 -1.53 -15.39 15.45
C GLY A 34 -1.31 -15.96 16.84
N ARG A 35 -0.90 -17.23 16.91
CA ARG A 35 -0.59 -17.92 18.17
C ARG A 35 0.91 -18.06 18.41
N SER A 36 1.64 -18.56 17.43
CA SER A 36 3.09 -18.82 17.52
C SER A 36 3.94 -17.86 16.68
N ALA A 37 3.30 -17.16 15.75
CA ALA A 37 3.91 -16.18 14.88
C ALA A 37 2.86 -15.14 14.47
N PRO A 38 3.25 -13.96 13.99
CA PRO A 38 2.30 -13.00 13.47
C PRO A 38 1.43 -13.61 12.37
N SER A 39 0.12 -13.36 12.43
CA SER A 39 -0.82 -13.80 11.41
C SER A 39 -0.73 -12.93 10.15
N ALA A 40 -1.37 -13.38 9.07
CA ALA A 40 -1.51 -12.60 7.85
C ALA A 40 -2.23 -11.25 8.10
N ALA A 41 -3.24 -11.24 8.97
CA ALA A 41 -3.95 -10.02 9.34
C ALA A 41 -3.07 -9.07 10.16
N GLU A 42 -2.31 -9.59 11.12
CA GLU A 42 -1.37 -8.78 11.90
C GLU A 42 -0.31 -8.14 11.01
N TRP A 43 0.28 -8.87 10.08
CA TRP A 43 1.20 -8.32 9.10
C TRP A 43 0.56 -7.24 8.23
N ALA A 44 -0.63 -7.51 7.68
CA ALA A 44 -1.31 -6.59 6.77
C ALA A 44 -1.64 -5.26 7.45
N VAL A 45 -2.23 -5.29 8.64
CA VAL A 45 -2.59 -4.08 9.39
C VAL A 45 -1.35 -3.34 9.86
N TYR A 46 -0.35 -4.05 10.41
CA TYR A 46 0.89 -3.47 10.87
C TYR A 46 1.65 -2.74 9.75
N LEU A 47 1.79 -3.36 8.58
CA LEU A 47 2.44 -2.74 7.43
C LEU A 47 1.66 -1.52 6.93
N ALA A 48 0.34 -1.61 6.82
CA ALA A 48 -0.49 -0.49 6.38
C ALA A 48 -0.33 0.72 7.32
N LEU A 49 -0.34 0.52 8.63
CA LEU A 49 -0.19 1.59 9.62
C LEU A 49 1.21 2.22 9.62
N THR A 50 2.26 1.40 9.62
CA THR A 50 3.64 1.90 9.68
C THR A 50 4.05 2.60 8.38
N LEU A 51 3.63 2.07 7.23
CA LEU A 51 3.86 2.68 5.93
C LEU A 51 3.05 3.96 5.73
N TYR A 52 1.81 4.01 6.21
CA TYR A 52 1.04 5.25 6.23
C TYR A 52 1.76 6.32 7.04
N ALA A 53 2.23 5.98 8.23
CA ALA A 53 2.95 6.93 9.08
C ALA A 53 4.22 7.47 8.41
N MET A 54 4.93 6.64 7.63
CA MET A 54 6.07 7.06 6.81
C MET A 54 5.63 7.96 5.66
N HIS A 55 4.57 7.57 4.95
CA HIS A 55 4.04 8.31 3.80
C HIS A 55 3.55 9.71 4.18
N GLN A 56 2.92 9.83 5.36
CA GLN A 56 2.41 11.09 5.85
C GLN A 56 3.52 12.07 6.30
N GLN A 57 4.72 11.58 6.56
CA GLN A 57 5.81 12.43 7.04
C GLN A 57 6.22 13.45 5.98
N GLY A 58 6.15 14.73 6.35
CA GLY A 58 6.53 15.84 5.45
C GLY A 58 5.49 16.18 4.37
N ASN A 59 4.32 15.52 4.39
CA ASN A 59 3.22 15.83 3.49
C ASN A 59 2.11 16.57 4.25
N ASP A 60 1.68 17.73 3.73
CA ASP A 60 0.66 18.59 4.35
C ASP A 60 -0.75 18.05 4.13
N ARG A 61 -1.00 17.38 3.01
CA ARG A 61 -2.27 16.73 2.74
C ARG A 61 -2.29 15.28 3.22
N LEU A 62 -3.48 14.73 3.42
CA LEU A 62 -3.64 13.32 3.80
C LEU A 62 -3.10 12.40 2.70
N MET A 63 -2.22 11.48 3.11
CA MET A 63 -1.69 10.44 2.23
C MET A 63 -2.56 9.17 2.19
N ASN A 64 -3.70 9.16 2.87
CA ASN A 64 -4.74 8.16 2.66
C ASN A 64 -5.84 8.75 1.77
N CYS A 65 -6.13 8.08 0.66
CA CYS A 65 -7.16 8.49 -0.29
C CYS A 65 -7.96 7.27 -0.75
N PRO A 66 -9.20 7.10 -0.27
CA PRO A 66 -10.05 6.00 -0.72
C PRO A 66 -10.17 5.96 -2.25
N GLY A 67 -10.06 4.76 -2.80
CA GLY A 67 -10.14 4.52 -4.25
C GLY A 67 -8.86 4.78 -5.04
N ASN A 68 -7.83 5.44 -4.47
CA ASN A 68 -6.53 5.53 -5.12
C ASN A 68 -5.67 4.30 -4.78
N THR A 69 -5.98 3.20 -5.42
CA THR A 69 -5.33 1.90 -5.23
C THR A 69 -3.85 1.94 -5.58
N LEU A 70 -3.10 0.93 -5.18
CA LEU A 70 -1.65 0.87 -5.43
C LEU A 70 -1.33 0.96 -6.93
N GLY A 71 -2.03 0.22 -7.78
CA GLY A 71 -1.81 0.28 -9.24
C GLY A 71 -2.08 1.68 -9.81
N ARG A 72 -3.11 2.36 -9.34
CA ARG A 72 -3.42 3.74 -9.76
C ARG A 72 -2.37 4.73 -9.28
N ALA A 73 -1.93 4.61 -8.05
CA ALA A 73 -0.89 5.48 -7.49
C ALA A 73 0.44 5.32 -8.26
N VAL A 74 0.82 4.10 -8.58
CA VAL A 74 2.02 3.81 -9.40
C VAL A 74 1.87 4.36 -10.82
N ARG A 75 0.69 4.26 -11.43
CA ARG A 75 0.40 4.87 -12.73
C ARG A 75 0.63 6.39 -12.69
N GLN A 76 0.07 7.07 -11.68
CA GLN A 76 0.25 8.51 -11.51
C GLN A 76 1.73 8.89 -11.37
N LEU A 77 2.49 8.11 -10.61
CA LEU A 77 3.93 8.32 -10.44
C LEU A 77 4.69 8.12 -11.76
N ALA A 78 4.37 7.06 -12.51
CA ALA A 78 4.98 6.78 -13.80
C ALA A 78 4.72 7.92 -14.80
N GLU A 79 3.50 8.43 -14.88
CA GLU A 79 3.13 9.55 -15.74
C GLU A 79 3.85 10.84 -15.35
N ARG A 80 3.92 11.17 -14.05
CA ARG A 80 4.64 12.36 -13.56
C ARG A 80 6.13 12.30 -13.87
N ASN A 81 6.75 11.11 -13.75
CA ASN A 81 8.17 10.91 -13.99
C ASN A 81 8.54 10.88 -15.48
N SER A 82 7.56 10.65 -16.35
CA SER A 82 7.80 10.52 -17.80
C SER A 82 7.76 11.84 -18.55
N ALA A 83 7.34 12.94 -17.93
CA ALA A 83 7.35 14.29 -18.49
C ALA A 83 6.73 14.36 -19.91
N GLY A 84 5.58 13.69 -20.12
CA GLY A 84 4.88 13.64 -21.41
C GLY A 84 5.39 12.59 -22.39
N GLN A 85 6.41 11.81 -22.02
CA GLN A 85 6.86 10.63 -22.77
C GLN A 85 6.05 9.39 -22.41
N ASP A 86 6.37 8.26 -23.02
CA ASP A 86 5.68 6.99 -22.74
C ASP A 86 5.93 6.56 -21.28
N TRP A 87 4.88 6.60 -20.47
CA TRP A 87 4.94 6.21 -19.07
C TRP A 87 5.27 4.71 -18.87
N THR A 88 5.02 3.86 -19.88
CA THR A 88 5.32 2.43 -19.81
C THR A 88 6.83 2.14 -19.74
N GLU A 89 7.65 3.11 -20.13
CA GLU A 89 9.11 3.03 -20.04
C GLU A 89 9.66 3.57 -18.69
N ALA A 90 8.79 4.05 -17.80
CA ALA A 90 9.22 4.63 -16.52
C ALA A 90 9.90 3.58 -15.64
N SER A 91 11.03 3.98 -15.02
CA SER A 91 11.83 3.09 -14.17
C SER A 91 11.09 2.56 -12.94
N VAL A 92 10.06 3.29 -12.47
CA VAL A 92 9.22 2.86 -11.35
C VAL A 92 8.49 1.54 -11.64
N LEU A 93 8.20 1.23 -12.91
CA LEU A 93 7.52 -0.02 -13.28
C LEU A 93 8.37 -1.26 -13.00
N ARG A 94 9.69 -1.16 -13.10
CA ARG A 94 10.60 -2.26 -12.70
C ARG A 94 10.50 -2.55 -11.22
N ARG A 95 10.41 -1.51 -10.39
CA ARG A 95 10.21 -1.66 -8.94
C ARG A 95 8.82 -2.20 -8.61
N PHE A 96 7.80 -1.77 -9.34
CA PHE A 96 6.45 -2.29 -9.18
C PHE A 96 6.37 -3.78 -9.57
N ASN A 97 7.04 -4.19 -10.65
CA ASN A 97 7.11 -5.59 -11.06
C ASN A 97 7.82 -6.45 -9.99
N ALA A 98 8.90 -5.96 -9.39
CA ALA A 98 9.57 -6.66 -8.29
C ALA A 98 8.64 -6.84 -7.08
N LEU A 99 7.87 -5.81 -6.72
CA LEU A 99 6.85 -5.90 -5.68
C LEU A 99 5.76 -6.92 -6.04
N ALA A 100 5.25 -6.88 -7.27
CA ALA A 100 4.17 -7.75 -7.73
C ALA A 100 4.59 -9.23 -7.86
N THR A 101 5.87 -9.51 -7.97
CA THR A 101 6.41 -10.89 -8.05
C THR A 101 6.99 -11.41 -6.74
N ALA A 102 7.07 -10.58 -5.70
CA ALA A 102 7.50 -11.00 -4.37
C ALA A 102 6.47 -11.96 -3.75
N GLU A 103 6.93 -13.01 -3.10
CA GLU A 103 6.07 -14.06 -2.52
C GLU A 103 6.01 -13.98 -0.99
N GLU A 104 7.14 -13.73 -0.34
CA GLU A 104 7.22 -13.65 1.11
C GLU A 104 6.85 -12.25 1.64
N ILE A 105 6.12 -12.20 2.74
CA ILE A 105 5.65 -10.93 3.32
C ILE A 105 6.80 -9.98 3.67
N THR A 106 7.94 -10.50 4.07
CA THR A 106 9.14 -9.70 4.36
C THR A 106 9.73 -9.08 3.10
N GLU A 107 9.75 -9.81 1.99
CA GLU A 107 10.16 -9.30 0.69
C GLU A 107 9.16 -8.26 0.15
N ILE A 108 7.87 -8.56 0.24
CA ILE A 108 6.79 -7.62 -0.10
C ILE A 108 6.95 -6.32 0.69
N SER A 109 7.18 -6.42 1.99
CA SER A 109 7.40 -5.27 2.87
C SER A 109 8.58 -4.40 2.42
N TYR A 110 9.69 -5.01 2.07
CA TYR A 110 10.88 -4.33 1.56
C TYR A 110 10.59 -3.53 0.29
N HIS A 111 10.00 -4.17 -0.72
CA HIS A 111 9.68 -3.51 -1.99
C HIS A 111 8.59 -2.45 -1.83
N LEU A 112 7.59 -2.72 -1.00
CA LEU A 112 6.50 -1.79 -0.73
C LEU A 112 7.00 -0.53 -0.04
N ARG A 113 7.91 -0.66 0.94
CA ARG A 113 8.56 0.49 1.57
C ARG A 113 9.25 1.39 0.55
N GLY A 114 10.02 0.82 -0.37
CA GLY A 114 10.66 1.57 -1.46
C GLY A 114 9.65 2.29 -2.35
N MET A 115 8.54 1.64 -2.68
CA MET A 115 7.46 2.23 -3.47
C MET A 115 6.79 3.40 -2.75
N ILE A 116 6.48 3.24 -1.45
CA ILE A 116 5.87 4.31 -0.65
C ILE A 116 6.81 5.51 -0.54
N GLN A 117 8.11 5.29 -0.41
CA GLN A 117 9.10 6.39 -0.42
C GLN A 117 9.04 7.18 -1.74
N LEU A 118 8.91 6.51 -2.87
CA LEU A 118 8.77 7.17 -4.17
C LEU A 118 7.45 7.94 -4.29
N LEU A 119 6.33 7.38 -3.82
CA LEU A 119 5.04 8.06 -3.79
C LEU A 119 5.07 9.31 -2.88
N SER A 120 5.72 9.21 -1.73
CA SER A 120 5.88 10.33 -0.78
C SER A 120 6.71 11.47 -1.36
N ALA A 121 7.78 11.13 -2.07
CA ALA A 121 8.70 12.08 -2.67
C ALA A 121 8.26 12.60 -4.05
N ALA A 122 7.13 12.16 -4.57
CA ALA A 122 6.64 12.58 -5.89
C ALA A 122 6.44 14.09 -5.95
N LYS A 123 6.74 14.69 -7.10
CA LYS A 123 6.54 16.10 -7.36
C LYS A 123 5.08 16.50 -7.12
N ASP A 124 4.85 17.76 -6.79
CA ASP A 124 3.51 18.31 -6.52
C ASP A 124 2.81 17.73 -5.28
N GLY A 125 3.59 17.45 -4.24
CA GLY A 125 3.06 17.15 -2.90
C GLY A 125 2.75 15.68 -2.62
N GLY A 126 3.44 14.76 -3.26
CA GLY A 126 3.27 13.33 -3.07
C GLY A 126 2.02 12.77 -3.76
N ILE A 127 1.91 11.46 -3.78
CA ILE A 127 0.75 10.74 -4.35
C ILE A 127 0.13 9.91 -3.23
N PRO A 128 -1.13 10.19 -2.81
CA PRO A 128 -1.78 9.42 -1.75
C PRO A 128 -2.16 8.02 -2.21
N LEU A 129 -2.44 7.15 -1.25
CA LEU A 129 -2.75 5.74 -1.45
C LEU A 129 -3.97 5.33 -0.62
N ASP A 130 -4.78 4.39 -1.13
CA ASP A 130 -5.85 3.73 -0.37
C ASP A 130 -5.24 2.69 0.59
N TYR A 131 -4.99 3.08 1.83
CA TYR A 131 -4.38 2.20 2.84
C TYR A 131 -5.30 1.08 3.34
N PRO A 132 -6.60 1.27 3.53
CA PRO A 132 -7.53 0.16 3.79
C PRO A 132 -7.51 -0.91 2.68
N GLN A 133 -7.51 -0.51 1.43
CA GLN A 133 -7.40 -1.45 0.30
C GLN A 133 -6.03 -2.13 0.28
N LEU A 134 -4.95 -1.41 0.56
CA LEU A 134 -3.61 -1.99 0.67
C LEU A 134 -3.56 -3.07 1.77
N ALA A 135 -4.16 -2.81 2.93
CA ALA A 135 -4.24 -3.80 4.00
C ALA A 135 -4.98 -5.07 3.56
N ALA A 136 -6.11 -4.93 2.87
CA ALA A 136 -6.86 -6.05 2.32
C ALA A 136 -6.03 -6.83 1.28
N ASP A 137 -5.34 -6.14 0.39
CA ASP A 137 -4.46 -6.76 -0.61
C ASP A 137 -3.31 -7.54 0.06
N LEU A 138 -2.67 -6.96 1.07
CA LEU A 138 -1.59 -7.60 1.81
C LEU A 138 -2.06 -8.85 2.57
N TYR A 139 -3.27 -8.82 3.11
CA TYR A 139 -3.89 -9.99 3.73
C TYR A 139 -4.11 -11.11 2.70
N GLU A 140 -4.72 -10.80 1.56
CA GLU A 140 -5.01 -11.75 0.50
C GLU A 140 -3.74 -12.31 -0.16
N LEU A 141 -2.69 -11.52 -0.32
CA LEU A 141 -1.39 -11.97 -0.86
C LEU A 141 -0.73 -13.07 -0.02
N GLN A 142 -1.03 -13.13 1.27
CA GLN A 142 -0.51 -14.14 2.19
C GLN A 142 -1.36 -15.41 2.26
N CYS A 143 -2.42 -15.52 1.44
CA CYS A 143 -3.29 -16.69 1.44
C CYS A 143 -2.53 -17.93 0.98
N ALA A 144 -2.38 -18.89 1.89
CA ALA A 144 -1.73 -20.17 1.64
C ALA A 144 -2.72 -21.34 1.55
N ASP A 145 -4.03 -21.09 1.68
CA ASP A 145 -5.06 -22.12 1.62
C ASP A 145 -5.22 -22.64 0.18
N PRO A 146 -4.99 -23.95 -0.08
CA PRO A 146 -5.11 -24.50 -1.43
C PRO A 146 -6.51 -24.32 -2.06
N ARG A 147 -7.57 -24.20 -1.23
CA ARG A 147 -8.93 -23.93 -1.70
C ARG A 147 -9.06 -22.55 -2.35
N TYR A 148 -8.19 -21.64 -1.99
CA TYR A 148 -8.16 -20.24 -2.46
C TYR A 148 -6.83 -19.88 -3.14
N ALA A 149 -6.20 -20.86 -3.79
CA ALA A 149 -4.87 -20.70 -4.41
C ALA A 149 -4.79 -19.57 -5.43
N GLN A 150 -5.92 -19.18 -6.03
CA GLN A 150 -5.98 -18.06 -6.98
C GLN A 150 -6.02 -16.68 -6.31
N THR A 151 -6.23 -16.58 -5.00
CA THR A 151 -6.40 -15.29 -4.31
C THR A 151 -5.20 -14.36 -4.47
N PRO A 152 -3.93 -14.79 -4.25
CA PRO A 152 -2.78 -13.93 -4.50
C PRO A 152 -2.65 -13.49 -5.96
N ALA A 153 -2.90 -14.38 -6.91
CA ALA A 153 -2.87 -14.06 -8.33
C ALA A 153 -3.93 -13.01 -8.72
N ASN A 154 -5.12 -13.09 -8.11
CA ASN A 154 -6.18 -12.13 -8.33
C ASN A 154 -5.83 -10.73 -7.81
N VAL A 155 -5.13 -10.63 -6.67
CA VAL A 155 -4.61 -9.33 -6.17
C VAL A 155 -3.63 -8.74 -7.19
N ARG A 156 -2.67 -9.52 -7.67
CA ARG A 156 -1.68 -9.08 -8.66
C ARG A 156 -2.34 -8.65 -9.97
N LEU A 157 -3.35 -9.38 -10.41
CA LEU A 157 -4.12 -9.00 -11.61
C LEU A 157 -4.85 -7.66 -11.42
N ARG A 158 -5.49 -7.43 -10.27
CA ARG A 158 -6.13 -6.14 -9.96
C ARG A 158 -5.12 -4.99 -9.97
N TRP A 159 -3.94 -5.20 -9.41
CA TRP A 159 -2.86 -4.20 -9.46
C TRP A 159 -2.47 -3.85 -10.89
N GLY A 160 -2.33 -4.86 -11.75
CA GLY A 160 -2.06 -4.66 -13.17
C GLY A 160 -3.21 -3.96 -13.90
N GLN A 161 -4.43 -4.35 -13.64
CA GLN A 161 -5.61 -3.69 -14.21
C GLN A 161 -5.69 -2.22 -13.82
N ASP A 162 -5.45 -1.89 -12.56
CA ASP A 162 -5.45 -0.51 -12.07
C ASP A 162 -4.29 0.31 -12.65
N LEU A 163 -3.13 -0.32 -12.87
CA LEU A 163 -1.98 0.31 -13.50
C LEU A 163 -2.27 0.70 -14.97
N TYR A 164 -2.90 -0.18 -15.73
CA TYR A 164 -3.14 0.00 -17.17
C TYR A 164 -4.50 0.61 -17.51
N ARG A 165 -5.37 0.80 -16.53
CA ARG A 165 -6.66 1.45 -16.73
C ARG A 165 -6.48 2.96 -16.84
N ASP A 166 -7.13 3.57 -17.81
CA ASP A 166 -7.11 5.02 -17.92
C ASP A 166 -7.68 5.69 -16.67
N PRO A 167 -7.06 6.77 -16.20
CA PRO A 167 -7.59 7.52 -15.07
C PRO A 167 -9.01 7.99 -15.41
N LYS A 168 -9.95 7.78 -14.49
CA LYS A 168 -11.28 8.37 -14.65
C LYS A 168 -11.12 9.88 -14.70
N PRO A 169 -11.80 10.57 -15.65
CA PRO A 169 -11.85 12.02 -15.61
C PRO A 169 -12.39 12.46 -14.24
N ALA A 170 -11.82 13.52 -13.68
CA ALA A 170 -12.37 14.13 -12.48
C ALA A 170 -13.87 14.39 -12.70
N PRO A 171 -14.75 14.12 -11.71
CA PRO A 171 -16.15 14.45 -11.86
C PRO A 171 -16.25 15.93 -12.19
N ASP A 172 -16.92 16.25 -13.30
CA ASP A 172 -17.15 17.62 -13.73
C ASP A 172 -17.83 18.38 -12.59
N GLU A 173 -17.25 19.50 -12.17
CA GLU A 173 -17.82 20.40 -11.14
C GLU A 173 -19.16 21.04 -11.58
N LYS A 174 -19.74 20.59 -12.70
CA LYS A 174 -20.95 21.15 -13.31
C LYS A 174 -22.28 20.58 -12.80
N GLU A 175 -22.29 19.63 -11.86
CA GLU A 175 -23.53 19.11 -11.29
C GLU A 175 -23.91 19.70 -9.91
N LYS A 176 -23.31 20.83 -9.50
CA LYS A 176 -23.69 21.52 -8.25
C LYS A 176 -24.53 22.77 -8.44
N GLU A 177 -25.03 23.05 -9.61
CA GLU A 177 -26.01 24.12 -9.85
C GLU A 177 -27.28 23.57 -10.53
N ASN A 178 -28.11 22.84 -9.73
CA ASN A 178 -29.55 22.77 -9.94
C ASN A 178 -30.26 22.34 -8.65
#